data_1f1c25bf1075459db8e268cdf249d343
#
_entry.id   1f1c25bf1075459db8e268cdf249d343
#
_cell.length_a   1.000
_cell.length_b   1.000
_cell.length_c   1.000
_cell.angle_alpha   90.00
_cell.angle_beta   90.00
_cell.angle_gamma   90.00
#
_symmetry.space_group_name_H-M   'P 1'
#
loop_
_entity.id
_entity.type
_entity.pdbx_description
1 polymer ?
#
loop_
_entity_poly.entity_id
_entity_poly.type
_entity_poly.pdbx_seq_one_letter_code
_entity_poly.pdbx_strand_id
1 'polypeptide(L)'
;MLVVISDLHLGDGTTAASIPASAFYLFAKRLRQDAHFASVRNGKYHPIEELDVILMGDILDPLHSIKWLFPLAGQEDTVESQEHVRITEPNDKNYIRPWSDTNDPKFAPKLLEVTRAILKKNEGAMDVMRKLANGEFIDFDTVDGSGDRDTSGLNKTPLKVRFHYMVGNHDWYYHLTGPEFDQIRQEIIDAMGLSNPPSPFPYDLRKIDPASPWQADESPEIERLFSQYKVFCRHGDIFDSFNFDAEKGRDYATMGDVFTMEVCNRYPEELKRRPEINDEIVDNLRHITNVRPSLATPLWISGQIRKLSDENKLLGVRDKELKKIWDDLAENFLHLDFVKAKDKFGIDIVDKMQAAIKISKVVSFNTIDKLIYRLQNRGVSGGDHSFAEFALQEPAFLDNTARYIIYGHTHHHETIPLDFDDIGGNQIFFNSGTWHTYFDLARKDPKEKKFVPYKALTYITFYTDNEHDERHFETWSGAYA
;
A
#
# COMPACT_ATOMS: atom_id res chain seq x y z
N MET A 1 23.21 7.55 -1.59
CA MET A 1 22.48 6.25 -1.55
C MET A 1 20.98 6.52 -1.58
N LEU A 2 20.25 5.84 -2.43
CA LEU A 2 18.80 5.92 -2.54
C LEU A 2 18.15 4.59 -2.15
N VAL A 3 17.09 4.62 -1.36
CA VAL A 3 16.28 3.45 -0.99
C VAL A 3 14.84 3.66 -1.47
N VAL A 4 14.21 2.60 -2.00
CA VAL A 4 12.81 2.62 -2.40
C VAL A 4 12.05 1.54 -1.62
N ILE A 5 10.96 1.94 -0.98
CA ILE A 5 10.01 1.07 -0.28
C ILE A 5 8.58 1.48 -0.62
N SER A 6 7.64 0.54 -0.57
CA SER A 6 6.21 0.79 -0.76
C SER A 6 5.35 -0.13 0.11
N ASP A 7 4.06 0.05 0.04
CA ASP A 7 3.05 -0.87 0.55
C ASP A 7 3.25 -1.25 2.04
N LEU A 8 3.43 -0.21 2.88
CA LEU A 8 3.56 -0.37 4.34
C LEU A 8 2.19 -0.60 5.01
N HIS A 9 1.14 -0.04 4.44
CA HIS A 9 -0.25 -0.13 4.91
C HIS A 9 -0.39 0.12 6.41
N LEU A 10 0.18 1.22 6.89
CA LEU A 10 0.07 1.61 8.29
C LEU A 10 -1.35 2.11 8.60
N GLY A 11 -2.20 1.21 9.09
CA GLY A 11 -3.58 1.47 9.44
C GLY A 11 -3.77 1.94 10.89
N ASP A 12 -5.02 2.26 11.25
CA ASP A 12 -5.40 2.67 12.62
C ASP A 12 -5.64 1.50 13.58
N GLY A 13 -5.43 0.26 13.11
CA GLY A 13 -5.60 -0.97 13.89
C GLY A 13 -7.05 -1.43 14.04
N THR A 14 -7.99 -0.81 13.33
CA THR A 14 -9.41 -1.21 13.35
C THR A 14 -9.70 -2.37 12.39
N THR A 15 -8.83 -2.61 11.42
CA THR A 15 -8.81 -3.77 10.53
C THR A 15 -7.63 -4.69 10.86
N ALA A 16 -6.91 -5.22 9.87
CA ALA A 16 -5.72 -6.03 10.10
C ALA A 16 -4.61 -5.25 10.83
N ALA A 17 -3.82 -5.95 11.61
CA ALA A 17 -2.73 -5.33 12.35
C ALA A 17 -1.62 -4.85 11.41
N SER A 18 -1.17 -3.61 11.61
CA SER A 18 0.02 -3.06 10.96
C SER A 18 1.28 -3.77 11.43
N ILE A 19 2.35 -3.60 10.67
CA ILE A 19 3.67 -4.10 11.04
C ILE A 19 4.15 -3.41 12.33
N PRO A 20 4.79 -4.13 13.28
CA PRO A 20 5.18 -3.53 14.55
C PRO A 20 6.37 -2.58 14.43
N ALA A 21 6.51 -1.64 15.36
CA ALA A 21 7.61 -0.69 15.40
C ALA A 21 9.01 -1.36 15.39
N SER A 22 9.14 -2.59 15.89
CA SER A 22 10.38 -3.38 15.85
C SER A 22 10.90 -3.62 14.41
N ALA A 23 10.01 -3.68 13.41
CA ALA A 23 10.40 -3.79 12.01
C ALA A 23 11.11 -2.52 11.52
N PHE A 24 10.69 -1.34 11.98
CA PHE A 24 11.34 -0.07 11.66
C PHE A 24 12.69 0.08 12.35
N TYR A 25 12.86 -0.44 13.56
CA TYR A 25 14.18 -0.53 14.19
C TYR A 25 15.11 -1.46 13.40
N LEU A 26 14.61 -2.60 12.90
CA LEU A 26 15.38 -3.47 12.02
C LEU A 26 15.78 -2.74 10.73
N PHE A 27 14.86 -2.00 10.13
CA PHE A 27 15.14 -1.18 8.96
C PHE A 27 16.22 -0.13 9.23
N ALA A 28 16.11 0.64 10.31
CA ALA A 28 17.13 1.62 10.68
C ALA A 28 18.53 0.99 10.85
N LYS A 29 18.58 -0.21 11.46
CA LYS A 29 19.83 -0.97 11.60
C LYS A 29 20.39 -1.41 10.24
N ARG A 30 19.52 -1.83 9.32
CA ARG A 30 19.91 -2.22 7.96
C ARG A 30 20.39 -1.01 7.16
N LEU A 31 19.64 0.08 7.17
CA LEU A 31 20.04 1.34 6.51
C LEU A 31 21.43 1.81 6.98
N ARG A 32 21.70 1.74 8.29
CA ARG A 32 23.01 2.04 8.82
C ARG A 32 24.09 1.13 8.22
N GLN A 33 23.81 -0.16 8.11
CA GLN A 33 24.74 -1.14 7.56
C GLN A 33 25.01 -0.89 6.07
N ASP A 34 23.95 -0.67 5.29
CA ASP A 34 24.03 -0.40 3.86
C ASP A 34 24.77 0.94 3.59
N ALA A 35 24.50 1.97 4.41
CA ALA A 35 25.19 3.25 4.34
C ALA A 35 26.70 3.12 4.61
N HIS A 36 27.10 2.25 5.55
CA HIS A 36 28.50 1.95 5.80
C HIS A 36 29.15 1.20 4.62
N PHE A 37 28.44 0.28 3.98
CA PHE A 37 28.92 -0.40 2.77
C PHE A 37 29.05 0.57 1.60
N ALA A 38 28.06 1.44 1.41
CA ALA A 38 28.09 2.50 0.40
C ALA A 38 29.28 3.47 0.56
N SER A 39 29.80 3.57 1.79
CA SER A 39 30.95 4.44 2.14
C SER A 39 32.31 3.82 1.83
N VAL A 40 32.38 2.67 1.17
CA VAL A 40 33.64 2.04 0.76
C VAL A 40 33.72 2.05 -0.76
N ARG A 41 34.81 2.60 -1.31
CA ARG A 41 35.11 2.64 -2.73
C ARG A 41 36.58 2.31 -3.00
N ASN A 42 36.83 1.32 -3.84
CA ASN A 42 38.19 0.83 -4.14
C ASN A 42 39.01 0.52 -2.88
N GLY A 43 38.35 -0.06 -1.87
CA GLY A 43 38.93 -0.35 -0.57
C GLY A 43 39.26 0.87 0.30
N LYS A 44 38.85 2.08 -0.10
CA LYS A 44 39.04 3.31 0.68
C LYS A 44 37.71 3.77 1.27
N TYR A 45 37.78 4.40 2.42
CA TYR A 45 36.65 4.93 3.14
C TYR A 45 36.29 6.34 2.66
N HIS A 46 35.08 6.48 2.15
CA HIS A 46 34.49 7.75 1.70
C HIS A 46 33.05 7.81 2.22
N PRO A 47 32.80 8.41 3.40
CA PRO A 47 31.46 8.50 3.96
C PRO A 47 30.47 9.11 2.94
N ILE A 48 29.33 8.46 2.76
CA ILE A 48 28.26 9.05 1.95
C ILE A 48 27.69 10.28 2.67
N GLU A 49 27.32 11.29 1.89
CA GLU A 49 26.81 12.56 2.40
C GLU A 49 25.28 12.62 2.39
N GLU A 50 24.65 11.83 1.54
CA GLU A 50 23.21 11.84 1.32
C GLU A 50 22.62 10.43 1.37
N LEU A 51 21.47 10.29 2.05
CA LEU A 51 20.64 9.10 2.06
C LEU A 51 19.19 9.52 1.91
N ASP A 52 18.58 9.10 0.81
CA ASP A 52 17.19 9.35 0.49
C ASP A 52 16.38 8.07 0.52
N VAL A 53 15.15 8.15 1.00
CA VAL A 53 14.18 7.06 0.98
C VAL A 53 12.93 7.54 0.28
N ILE A 54 12.58 6.93 -0.84
CA ILE A 54 11.29 7.14 -1.50
C ILE A 54 10.28 6.16 -0.90
N LEU A 55 9.24 6.70 -0.29
CA LEU A 55 8.05 6.01 0.18
C LEU A 55 7.06 6.01 -0.99
N MET A 56 7.01 4.92 -1.75
CA MET A 56 6.40 4.86 -3.08
C MET A 56 4.94 4.35 -3.02
N GLY A 57 4.09 5.05 -2.28
CA GLY A 57 2.65 4.78 -2.19
C GLY A 57 2.25 3.67 -1.22
N ASP A 58 0.99 3.73 -0.79
CA ASP A 58 0.35 2.85 0.18
C ASP A 58 1.13 2.78 1.51
N ILE A 59 1.56 3.94 1.99
CA ILE A 59 2.36 4.07 3.22
C ILE A 59 1.45 4.15 4.44
N LEU A 60 0.59 5.17 4.51
CA LEU A 60 -0.52 5.21 5.46
C LEU A 60 -1.75 4.61 4.79
N ASP A 61 -2.62 4.01 5.58
CA ASP A 61 -3.78 3.31 5.03
C ASP A 61 -5.10 3.82 5.60
N PRO A 62 -5.53 5.03 5.20
CA PRO A 62 -6.84 5.54 5.60
C PRO A 62 -8.00 4.72 5.03
N LEU A 63 -7.82 4.05 3.89
CA LEU A 63 -8.86 3.24 3.28
C LEU A 63 -9.26 2.04 4.16
N HIS A 64 -8.31 1.43 4.86
CA HIS A 64 -8.58 0.31 5.77
C HIS A 64 -9.02 0.73 7.18
N SER A 65 -9.55 1.93 7.36
CA SER A 65 -10.14 2.37 8.63
C SER A 65 -11.66 2.15 8.65
N ILE A 66 -12.17 1.46 9.68
CA ILE A 66 -13.63 1.35 9.87
C ILE A 66 -14.27 2.66 10.32
N LYS A 67 -13.48 3.69 10.67
CA LYS A 67 -14.02 4.99 11.08
C LYS A 67 -14.93 5.63 10.02
N TRP A 68 -14.70 5.34 8.75
CA TRP A 68 -15.58 5.77 7.66
C TRP A 68 -16.99 5.18 7.75
N LEU A 69 -17.20 4.08 8.47
CA LEU A 69 -18.51 3.46 8.67
C LEU A 69 -19.33 4.15 9.77
N PHE A 70 -18.74 5.11 10.51
CA PHE A 70 -19.35 5.79 11.64
C PHE A 70 -19.46 7.29 11.39
N PRO A 71 -20.35 8.02 12.11
CA PRO A 71 -20.41 9.48 12.07
C PRO A 71 -19.06 10.11 12.41
N LEU A 72 -18.87 11.38 12.02
CA LEU A 72 -17.73 12.18 12.50
C LEU A 72 -17.84 12.35 14.02
N ALA A 73 -16.74 12.19 14.73
CA ALA A 73 -16.70 12.36 16.17
C ALA A 73 -17.26 13.72 16.64
N GLY A 74 -18.19 13.72 17.57
CA GLY A 74 -18.90 14.91 18.05
C GLY A 74 -20.16 15.28 17.26
N GLN A 75 -20.52 14.55 16.21
CA GLN A 75 -21.80 14.67 15.49
C GLN A 75 -22.76 13.51 15.84
N GLU A 76 -22.47 12.77 16.88
CA GLU A 76 -23.38 11.75 17.41
C GLU A 76 -24.69 12.42 17.84
N ASP A 77 -25.80 11.95 17.26
CA ASP A 77 -27.13 12.34 17.73
C ASP A 77 -27.22 12.08 19.24
N THR A 78 -27.61 13.09 20.00
CA THR A 78 -27.56 13.14 21.46
C THR A 78 -28.56 12.21 22.16
N VAL A 79 -29.00 11.13 21.53
CA VAL A 79 -29.97 10.19 22.13
C VAL A 79 -29.53 8.75 21.93
N GLU A 80 -29.19 8.16 23.06
CA GLU A 80 -28.97 6.75 23.33
C GLU A 80 -27.53 6.24 23.31
N SER A 81 -26.97 6.26 24.53
CA SER A 81 -26.01 5.31 25.11
C SER A 81 -24.84 4.81 24.25
N GLN A 82 -23.66 5.02 24.76
CA GLN A 82 -22.33 4.62 24.33
C GLN A 82 -22.12 3.14 23.98
N GLU A 83 -23.14 2.31 23.97
CA GLU A 83 -22.99 0.86 23.76
C GLU A 83 -23.22 0.37 22.31
N HIS A 84 -23.90 1.15 21.43
CA HIS A 84 -24.16 0.71 20.05
C HIS A 84 -24.17 1.86 19.06
N VAL A 85 -23.03 2.47 18.77
CA VAL A 85 -22.94 3.39 17.63
C VAL A 85 -23.30 2.61 16.36
N ARG A 86 -24.37 3.05 15.69
CA ARG A 86 -24.90 2.37 14.51
C ARG A 86 -23.97 2.59 13.32
N ILE A 87 -23.57 1.50 12.65
CA ILE A 87 -22.90 1.59 11.36
C ILE A 87 -23.87 2.28 10.38
N THR A 88 -23.37 3.29 9.69
CA THR A 88 -24.16 4.08 8.76
C THR A 88 -24.46 3.32 7.48
N GLU A 89 -25.64 3.53 6.90
CA GLU A 89 -26.00 2.88 5.64
C GLU A 89 -25.18 3.42 4.46
N PRO A 90 -24.85 2.57 3.47
CA PRO A 90 -23.93 2.94 2.38
C PRO A 90 -24.35 4.17 1.54
N ASN A 91 -25.64 4.36 1.33
CA ASN A 91 -26.20 5.46 0.53
C ASN A 91 -26.68 6.65 1.38
N ASP A 92 -26.40 6.66 2.69
CA ASP A 92 -26.81 7.76 3.55
C ASP A 92 -25.92 8.99 3.30
N LYS A 93 -26.49 10.00 2.66
CA LYS A 93 -25.81 11.24 2.28
C LYS A 93 -25.40 12.13 3.47
N ASN A 94 -25.85 11.81 4.68
CA ASN A 94 -25.45 12.55 5.88
C ASN A 94 -24.05 12.15 6.38
N TYR A 95 -23.52 11.04 5.90
CA TYR A 95 -22.25 10.48 6.35
C TYR A 95 -21.21 10.49 5.24
N ILE A 96 -19.96 10.74 5.63
CA ILE A 96 -18.83 10.77 4.72
C ILE A 96 -18.28 9.37 4.49
N ARG A 97 -17.98 9.07 3.22
CA ARG A 97 -17.35 7.85 2.72
C ARG A 97 -16.09 8.20 1.94
N PRO A 98 -15.18 7.25 1.73
CA PRO A 98 -14.02 7.46 0.86
C PRO A 98 -14.36 8.00 -0.53
N TRP A 99 -15.55 7.69 -1.06
CA TRP A 99 -16.04 8.16 -2.38
C TRP A 99 -17.05 9.32 -2.31
N SER A 100 -17.18 9.95 -1.16
CA SER A 100 -17.98 11.18 -1.05
C SER A 100 -17.30 12.32 -1.81
N ASP A 101 -18.07 13.38 -2.10
CA ASP A 101 -17.51 14.60 -2.69
C ASP A 101 -16.42 15.15 -1.76
N THR A 102 -15.21 15.25 -2.28
CA THR A 102 -14.04 15.76 -1.53
C THR A 102 -14.19 17.24 -1.15
N ASN A 103 -15.12 17.97 -1.79
CA ASN A 103 -15.48 19.34 -1.44
C ASN A 103 -16.54 19.43 -0.32
N ASP A 104 -17.11 18.30 0.12
CA ASP A 104 -17.99 18.31 1.28
C ASP A 104 -17.21 18.80 2.51
N PRO A 105 -17.70 19.84 3.22
CA PRO A 105 -16.98 20.41 4.37
C PRO A 105 -16.71 19.42 5.52
N LYS A 106 -17.35 18.26 5.50
CA LYS A 106 -17.11 17.17 6.47
C LYS A 106 -16.01 16.20 6.02
N PHE A 107 -15.58 16.24 4.73
CA PHE A 107 -14.65 15.26 4.19
C PHE A 107 -13.26 15.39 4.82
N ALA A 108 -12.64 16.56 4.75
CA ALA A 108 -11.33 16.80 5.33
C ALA A 108 -11.30 16.58 6.86
N PRO A 109 -12.30 17.03 7.67
CA PRO A 109 -12.40 16.65 9.08
C PRO A 109 -12.45 15.14 9.32
N LYS A 110 -13.17 14.39 8.48
CA LYS A 110 -13.24 12.93 8.60
C LYS A 110 -11.92 12.26 8.25
N LEU A 111 -11.27 12.70 7.19
CA LEU A 111 -9.93 12.22 6.82
C LEU A 111 -8.92 12.55 7.93
N LEU A 112 -8.99 13.75 8.52
CA LEU A 112 -8.12 14.13 9.65
C LEU A 112 -8.32 13.22 10.87
N GLU A 113 -9.57 12.89 11.21
CA GLU A 113 -9.90 11.93 12.29
C GLU A 113 -9.22 10.57 12.04
N VAL A 114 -9.33 10.06 10.81
CA VAL A 114 -8.73 8.79 10.39
C VAL A 114 -7.20 8.88 10.44
N THR A 115 -6.62 9.91 9.84
CA THR A 115 -5.16 10.12 9.79
C THR A 115 -4.55 10.19 11.19
N ARG A 116 -5.16 10.97 12.10
CA ARG A 116 -4.67 11.05 13.50
C ARG A 116 -4.73 9.71 14.22
N ALA A 117 -5.76 8.90 13.96
CA ALA A 117 -5.83 7.56 14.53
C ALA A 117 -4.70 6.66 14.00
N ILE A 118 -4.37 6.75 12.71
CA ILE A 118 -3.24 6.03 12.09
C ILE A 118 -1.92 6.47 12.72
N LEU A 119 -1.65 7.77 12.77
CA LEU A 119 -0.42 8.31 13.34
C LEU A 119 -0.25 7.89 14.81
N LYS A 120 -1.31 7.97 15.60
CA LYS A 120 -1.31 7.53 17.00
C LYS A 120 -1.04 6.03 17.13
N LYS A 121 -1.68 5.20 16.30
CA LYS A 121 -1.51 3.74 16.34
C LYS A 121 -0.07 3.33 16.03
N ASN A 122 0.58 4.05 15.12
CA ASN A 122 1.92 3.75 14.62
C ASN A 122 3.00 4.69 15.18
N GLU A 123 2.75 5.35 16.31
CA GLU A 123 3.67 6.34 16.91
C GLU A 123 5.10 5.82 17.05
N GLY A 124 5.27 4.54 17.43
CA GLY A 124 6.59 3.94 17.55
C GLY A 124 7.34 3.80 16.22
N ALA A 125 6.63 3.52 15.11
CA ALA A 125 7.21 3.49 13.76
C ALA A 125 7.58 4.91 13.30
N MET A 126 6.67 5.87 13.51
CA MET A 126 6.90 7.29 13.20
C MET A 126 8.11 7.85 13.95
N ASP A 127 8.26 7.49 15.24
CA ASP A 127 9.41 7.92 16.06
C ASP A 127 10.75 7.43 15.47
N VAL A 128 10.80 6.19 14.98
CA VAL A 128 12.01 5.66 14.32
C VAL A 128 12.33 6.43 13.05
N MET A 129 11.34 6.70 12.20
CA MET A 129 11.54 7.47 10.98
C MET A 129 12.01 8.91 11.27
N ARG A 130 11.37 9.58 12.22
CA ARG A 130 11.75 10.93 12.66
C ARG A 130 13.17 10.97 13.22
N LYS A 131 13.59 9.96 13.99
CA LYS A 131 14.96 9.84 14.49
C LYS A 131 15.97 9.62 13.38
N LEU A 132 15.64 8.81 12.36
CA LEU A 132 16.46 8.67 11.16
C LEU A 132 16.61 10.02 10.43
N ALA A 133 15.49 10.76 10.27
CA ALA A 133 15.51 12.08 9.64
C ALA A 133 16.35 13.09 10.41
N ASN A 134 16.42 12.96 11.72
CA ASN A 134 17.26 13.80 12.59
C ASN A 134 18.74 13.37 12.67
N GLY A 135 19.10 12.21 12.05
CA GLY A 135 20.48 11.69 12.08
C GLY A 135 20.85 10.97 13.37
N GLU A 136 19.87 10.45 14.13
CA GLU A 136 20.13 9.80 15.42
C GLU A 136 20.58 8.33 15.31
N PHE A 137 20.33 7.67 14.17
CA PHE A 137 20.62 6.24 13.98
C PHE A 137 21.88 5.94 13.17
N ILE A 138 22.30 6.86 12.29
CA ILE A 138 23.40 6.64 11.36
C ILE A 138 24.46 7.70 11.61
N ASP A 139 25.64 7.25 11.93
CA ASP A 139 26.82 8.09 12.12
C ASP A 139 28.02 7.50 11.39
N PHE A 140 28.90 8.34 10.90
CA PHE A 140 30.16 7.97 10.26
C PHE A 140 31.33 8.49 11.04
N ASP A 141 32.41 7.71 11.09
CA ASP A 141 33.71 8.20 11.50
C ASP A 141 34.18 9.25 10.47
N THR A 142 34.84 10.30 10.93
CA THR A 142 35.41 11.31 10.04
C THR A 142 36.64 10.74 9.29
N VAL A 143 37.05 11.44 8.24
CA VAL A 143 38.30 11.15 7.54
C VAL A 143 39.40 11.98 8.21
N ASP A 144 40.51 11.36 8.52
CA ASP A 144 41.66 12.03 9.14
C ASP A 144 42.46 12.86 8.11
N GLY A 145 43.52 13.54 8.58
CA GLY A 145 44.38 14.37 7.74
C GLY A 145 45.17 13.64 6.67
N SER A 146 45.26 12.28 6.73
CA SER A 146 45.86 11.43 5.70
C SER A 146 44.87 10.90 4.68
N GLY A 147 43.56 11.15 4.89
CA GLY A 147 42.49 10.65 4.03
C GLY A 147 42.02 9.24 4.45
N ASP A 148 42.46 8.76 5.60
CA ASP A 148 42.02 7.48 6.15
C ASP A 148 40.89 7.66 7.16
N ARG A 149 40.16 6.58 7.44
CA ARG A 149 39.10 6.57 8.43
C ARG A 149 39.64 6.83 9.85
N ASP A 150 39.12 7.87 10.52
CA ASP A 150 39.43 8.13 11.92
C ASP A 150 38.79 7.06 12.83
N THR A 151 39.57 6.07 13.23
CA THR A 151 39.09 4.98 14.09
C THR A 151 39.16 5.32 15.59
N SER A 152 39.45 6.56 15.96
CA SER A 152 39.47 6.98 17.37
C SER A 152 38.09 6.89 18.03
N GLY A 153 37.01 6.95 17.25
CA GLY A 153 35.63 6.97 17.72
C GLY A 153 35.20 8.30 18.37
N LEU A 154 36.11 9.29 18.39
CA LEU A 154 35.88 10.59 19.02
C LEU A 154 35.14 11.57 18.09
N ASN A 155 35.37 11.46 16.80
CA ASN A 155 34.80 12.35 15.80
C ASN A 155 33.84 11.59 14.91
N LYS A 156 32.54 11.88 15.03
CA LYS A 156 31.50 11.27 14.22
C LYS A 156 30.61 12.32 13.59
N THR A 157 30.20 12.06 12.36
CA THR A 157 29.26 12.89 11.62
C THR A 157 27.95 12.13 11.47
N PRO A 158 26.83 12.66 11.98
CA PRO A 158 25.53 12.05 11.80
C PRO A 158 25.07 12.19 10.34
N LEU A 159 24.46 11.13 9.80
CA LEU A 159 23.79 11.16 8.50
C LEU A 159 22.29 11.27 8.71
N LYS A 160 21.68 12.30 8.14
CA LYS A 160 20.23 12.47 8.10
C LYS A 160 19.65 11.71 6.92
N VAL A 161 18.52 11.04 7.17
CA VAL A 161 17.75 10.37 6.11
C VAL A 161 16.64 11.31 5.64
N ARG A 162 16.56 11.56 4.35
CA ARG A 162 15.48 12.33 3.75
C ARG A 162 14.40 11.36 3.26
N PHE A 163 13.18 11.50 3.77
CA PHE A 163 12.03 10.70 3.37
C PHE A 163 11.15 11.49 2.41
N HIS A 164 10.88 10.93 1.24
CA HIS A 164 10.04 11.52 0.19
C HIS A 164 8.80 10.64 0.00
N TYR A 165 7.64 11.17 0.36
CA TYR A 165 6.37 10.46 0.26
C TYR A 165 5.73 10.68 -1.10
N MET A 166 5.40 9.61 -1.80
CA MET A 166 4.51 9.56 -2.97
C MET A 166 3.25 8.79 -2.57
N VAL A 167 2.09 9.14 -3.11
CA VAL A 167 0.84 8.43 -2.82
C VAL A 167 0.63 7.24 -3.75
N GLY A 168 -0.09 6.22 -3.25
CA GLY A 168 -0.64 5.10 -4.00
C GLY A 168 -2.17 5.16 -4.04
N ASN A 169 -2.81 4.00 -4.19
CA ASN A 169 -4.28 3.92 -4.26
C ASN A 169 -4.96 3.84 -2.88
N HIS A 170 -4.27 3.53 -1.79
CA HIS A 170 -4.84 3.53 -0.45
C HIS A 170 -4.73 4.87 0.25
N ASP A 171 -3.77 5.69 -0.12
CA ASP A 171 -3.45 6.98 0.50
C ASP A 171 -3.57 8.19 -0.45
N TRP A 172 -4.29 8.02 -1.57
CA TRP A 172 -4.53 9.04 -2.59
C TRP A 172 -5.13 10.34 -2.04
N TYR A 173 -5.80 10.30 -0.90
CA TYR A 173 -6.37 11.46 -0.21
C TYR A 173 -5.34 12.55 0.10
N TYR A 174 -4.08 12.15 0.27
CA TYR A 174 -2.98 13.08 0.56
C TYR A 174 -2.44 13.80 -0.69
N HIS A 175 -2.97 13.45 -1.88
CA HIS A 175 -2.78 14.20 -3.12
C HIS A 175 -3.80 15.34 -3.31
N LEU A 176 -4.93 15.32 -2.60
CA LEU A 176 -5.98 16.32 -2.72
C LEU A 176 -5.47 17.74 -2.42
N THR A 177 -5.97 18.72 -3.16
CA THR A 177 -5.62 20.13 -3.02
C THR A 177 -6.54 20.84 -2.02
N GLY A 178 -6.02 21.84 -1.32
CA GLY A 178 -6.77 22.68 -0.39
C GLY A 178 -6.09 22.85 0.96
N PRO A 179 -6.29 23.99 1.64
CA PRO A 179 -5.62 24.30 2.91
C PRO A 179 -5.94 23.31 4.03
N GLU A 180 -7.13 22.71 4.02
CA GLU A 180 -7.52 21.66 4.97
C GLU A 180 -6.73 20.36 4.76
N PHE A 181 -6.40 20.02 3.52
CA PHE A 181 -5.54 18.88 3.19
C PHE A 181 -4.07 19.19 3.44
N ASP A 182 -3.62 20.44 3.21
CA ASP A 182 -2.27 20.90 3.57
C ASP A 182 -2.03 20.73 5.07
N GLN A 183 -3.01 21.05 5.91
CA GLN A 183 -2.93 20.83 7.35
C GLN A 183 -2.76 19.35 7.70
N ILE A 184 -3.50 18.46 7.03
CA ILE A 184 -3.40 17.01 7.26
C ILE A 184 -2.00 16.53 6.89
N ARG A 185 -1.47 16.95 5.73
CA ARG A 185 -0.11 16.61 5.30
C ARG A 185 0.94 17.14 6.26
N GLN A 186 0.76 18.35 6.81
CA GLN A 186 1.70 18.88 7.79
C GLN A 186 1.77 17.99 9.05
N GLU A 187 0.64 17.47 9.54
CA GLU A 187 0.65 16.51 10.66
C GLU A 187 1.40 15.21 10.33
N ILE A 188 1.28 14.72 9.09
CA ILE A 188 2.02 13.54 8.61
C ILE A 188 3.52 13.84 8.53
N ILE A 189 3.90 15.00 7.95
CA ILE A 189 5.28 15.45 7.82
C ILE A 189 5.95 15.52 9.20
N ASP A 190 5.29 16.17 10.15
CA ASP A 190 5.81 16.34 11.51
C ASP A 190 5.94 14.99 12.25
N ALA A 191 4.97 14.10 12.08
CA ALA A 191 4.98 12.79 12.71
C ALA A 191 6.09 11.87 12.18
N MET A 192 6.30 11.86 10.87
CA MET A 192 7.22 10.95 10.19
C MET A 192 8.61 11.55 9.96
N GLY A 193 8.77 12.86 10.02
CA GLY A 193 10.01 13.57 9.66
C GLY A 193 10.24 13.59 8.15
N LEU A 194 9.18 13.80 7.35
CA LEU A 194 9.27 13.83 5.89
C LEU A 194 9.98 15.09 5.38
N SER A 195 10.57 14.97 4.20
CA SER A 195 11.18 16.08 3.46
C SER A 195 10.22 16.76 2.48
N ASN A 196 9.00 16.23 2.34
CA ASN A 196 7.97 16.82 1.50
C ASN A 196 7.53 18.18 2.04
N PRO A 197 7.15 19.13 1.15
CA PRO A 197 6.36 20.29 1.55
C PRO A 197 4.92 19.86 1.90
N PRO A 198 4.13 20.70 2.61
CA PRO A 198 2.73 20.37 2.93
C PRO A 198 1.76 20.49 1.74
N SER A 199 2.26 20.80 0.54
CA SER A 199 1.51 20.73 -0.72
C SER A 199 1.14 19.27 -1.05
N PRO A 200 0.29 19.01 -2.06
CA PRO A 200 -0.07 17.66 -2.48
C PRO A 200 1.15 16.73 -2.59
N PHE A 201 1.08 15.57 -1.93
CA PHE A 201 2.13 14.58 -2.09
C PHE A 201 2.07 14.02 -3.51
N PRO A 202 3.20 13.93 -4.21
CA PRO A 202 3.19 13.53 -5.62
C PRO A 202 2.69 12.10 -5.78
N TYR A 203 2.00 11.89 -6.88
CA TYR A 203 1.51 10.59 -7.31
C TYR A 203 2.31 10.08 -8.50
N ASP A 204 2.38 10.87 -9.57
CA ASP A 204 2.97 10.44 -10.82
C ASP A 204 3.67 11.61 -11.55
N LEU A 205 4.96 11.45 -11.76
CA LEU A 205 5.79 12.50 -12.38
C LEU A 205 5.85 12.44 -13.91
N ARG A 206 5.35 11.34 -14.51
CA ARG A 206 5.32 11.17 -15.97
C ARG A 206 4.09 10.42 -16.42
N LYS A 207 3.38 10.93 -17.40
CA LYS A 207 2.27 10.24 -18.05
C LYS A 207 2.79 9.16 -19.00
N ILE A 208 2.20 7.96 -18.96
CA ILE A 208 2.40 6.92 -20.00
C ILE A 208 1.70 7.35 -21.28
N ASP A 209 0.42 7.72 -21.18
CA ASP A 209 -0.33 8.26 -22.30
C ASP A 209 -0.38 9.79 -22.22
N PRO A 210 0.30 10.51 -23.10
CA PRO A 210 0.24 11.98 -23.14
C PRO A 210 -1.18 12.53 -23.33
N ALA A 211 -2.10 11.74 -23.90
CA ALA A 211 -3.49 12.15 -24.11
C ALA A 211 -4.37 12.01 -22.86
N SER A 212 -3.88 11.38 -21.79
CA SER A 212 -4.60 11.31 -20.52
C SER A 212 -5.00 12.70 -20.01
N PRO A 213 -6.23 12.86 -19.49
CA PRO A 213 -6.73 14.19 -19.09
C PRO A 213 -6.08 14.74 -17.82
N TRP A 214 -5.55 13.88 -16.95
CA TRP A 214 -4.87 14.30 -15.72
C TRP A 214 -3.47 14.89 -16.00
N GLN A 215 -2.96 15.67 -15.08
CA GLN A 215 -1.62 16.26 -15.16
C GLN A 215 -0.61 15.42 -14.39
N ALA A 216 0.62 15.35 -14.89
CA ALA A 216 1.72 14.82 -14.10
C ALA A 216 2.09 15.80 -13.00
N ASP A 217 2.55 15.28 -11.87
CA ASP A 217 3.01 16.08 -10.75
C ASP A 217 4.41 16.62 -11.00
N GLU A 218 4.75 17.67 -10.27
CA GLU A 218 6.09 18.22 -10.25
C GLU A 218 6.73 17.96 -8.87
N SER A 219 7.87 17.33 -8.87
CA SER A 219 8.69 17.14 -7.67
C SER A 219 10.17 17.20 -8.03
N PRO A 220 10.78 18.39 -8.03
CA PRO A 220 12.18 18.57 -8.43
C PRO A 220 13.16 17.69 -7.64
N GLU A 221 12.89 17.44 -6.36
CA GLU A 221 13.74 16.58 -5.53
C GLU A 221 13.67 15.12 -5.96
N ILE A 222 12.48 14.58 -6.22
CA ILE A 222 12.32 13.18 -6.67
C ILE A 222 12.89 13.04 -8.10
N GLU A 223 12.64 14.01 -8.99
CA GLU A 223 13.20 14.00 -10.34
C GLU A 223 14.75 14.07 -10.32
N ARG A 224 15.33 14.83 -9.41
CA ARG A 224 16.78 14.83 -9.17
C ARG A 224 17.28 13.44 -8.79
N LEU A 225 16.59 12.77 -7.86
CA LEU A 225 16.93 11.40 -7.46
C LEU A 225 16.79 10.42 -8.62
N PHE A 226 15.71 10.50 -9.39
CA PHE A 226 15.54 9.66 -10.59
C PHE A 226 16.70 9.81 -11.56
N SER A 227 17.09 11.04 -11.83
CA SER A 227 18.21 11.34 -12.72
C SER A 227 19.55 10.84 -12.18
N GLN A 228 19.80 11.06 -10.87
CA GLN A 228 21.06 10.73 -10.21
C GLN A 228 21.31 9.21 -10.15
N TYR A 229 20.25 8.43 -9.83
CA TYR A 229 20.36 6.97 -9.66
C TYR A 229 19.89 6.18 -10.88
N LYS A 230 19.50 6.85 -11.98
CA LYS A 230 18.94 6.22 -13.18
C LYS A 230 17.73 5.33 -12.88
N VAL A 231 16.90 5.78 -11.99
CA VAL A 231 15.65 5.09 -11.58
C VAL A 231 14.44 5.87 -12.10
N PHE A 232 13.34 5.17 -12.27
CA PHE A 232 12.01 5.74 -12.37
C PHE A 232 11.07 4.89 -11.52
N CYS A 233 10.29 5.50 -10.67
CA CYS A 233 9.33 4.76 -9.87
C CYS A 233 7.96 5.43 -9.83
N ARG A 234 6.94 4.59 -9.76
CA ARG A 234 5.54 4.93 -9.49
C ARG A 234 4.89 3.81 -8.71
N HIS A 235 3.78 4.06 -8.02
CA HIS A 235 3.11 3.01 -7.25
C HIS A 235 2.70 1.82 -8.14
N GLY A 236 2.14 2.06 -9.33
CA GLY A 236 1.81 1.01 -10.31
C GLY A 236 0.32 0.71 -10.42
N ASP A 237 -0.50 1.24 -9.56
CA ASP A 237 -1.96 1.07 -9.56
C ASP A 237 -2.65 1.60 -10.83
N ILE A 238 -2.01 2.50 -11.58
CA ILE A 238 -2.51 2.97 -12.89
C ILE A 238 -2.77 1.85 -13.90
N PHE A 239 -2.10 0.71 -13.72
CA PHE A 239 -2.29 -0.48 -14.56
C PHE A 239 -3.42 -1.39 -14.07
N ASP A 240 -4.05 -1.06 -12.96
CA ASP A 240 -5.17 -1.79 -12.37
C ASP A 240 -6.45 -0.96 -12.41
N SER A 241 -7.31 -1.25 -13.39
CA SER A 241 -8.59 -0.56 -13.57
C SER A 241 -9.58 -0.69 -12.40
N PHE A 242 -9.31 -1.58 -11.44
CA PHE A 242 -10.06 -1.68 -10.20
C PHE A 242 -9.68 -0.58 -9.21
N ASN A 243 -8.40 -0.17 -9.24
CA ASN A 243 -7.79 0.78 -8.31
C ASN A 243 -7.44 2.13 -8.94
N PHE A 244 -7.68 2.30 -10.25
CA PHE A 244 -7.42 3.55 -10.95
C PHE A 244 -8.47 3.85 -12.02
N ASP A 245 -8.87 5.11 -12.12
CA ASP A 245 -9.76 5.61 -13.16
C ASP A 245 -8.96 6.49 -14.15
N ALA A 246 -8.60 5.93 -15.30
CA ALA A 246 -7.79 6.60 -16.30
C ALA A 246 -8.42 7.90 -16.88
N GLU A 247 -9.75 8.05 -16.82
CA GLU A 247 -10.44 9.24 -17.28
C GLU A 247 -10.40 10.37 -16.25
N LYS A 248 -10.33 10.04 -14.95
CA LYS A 248 -10.41 11.00 -13.85
C LYS A 248 -9.08 11.30 -13.18
N GLY A 249 -8.15 10.34 -13.19
CA GLY A 249 -6.88 10.46 -12.50
C GLY A 249 -6.95 10.13 -11.01
N ARG A 250 -5.97 10.62 -10.23
CA ARG A 250 -5.77 10.19 -8.83
C ARG A 250 -6.82 10.71 -7.84
N ASP A 251 -7.33 11.93 -8.03
CA ASP A 251 -8.17 12.63 -7.04
C ASP A 251 -9.61 12.09 -6.92
N TYR A 252 -9.83 10.87 -7.35
CA TYR A 252 -11.13 10.24 -7.38
C TYR A 252 -11.10 8.82 -6.84
N ALA A 253 -12.11 8.50 -6.06
CA ALA A 253 -12.33 7.15 -5.58
C ALA A 253 -12.60 6.16 -6.72
N THR A 254 -12.18 4.94 -6.50
CA THR A 254 -12.24 3.82 -7.44
C THR A 254 -13.22 2.74 -6.99
N MET A 255 -13.39 1.71 -7.80
CA MET A 255 -14.16 0.52 -7.42
C MET A 255 -13.48 -0.22 -6.26
N GLY A 256 -12.14 -0.19 -6.20
CA GLY A 256 -11.37 -0.78 -5.12
C GLY A 256 -11.68 -0.13 -3.77
N ASP A 257 -11.77 1.21 -3.72
CA ASP A 257 -12.12 1.93 -2.48
C ASP A 257 -13.49 1.52 -1.95
N VAL A 258 -14.49 1.48 -2.83
CA VAL A 258 -15.86 1.14 -2.45
C VAL A 258 -15.99 -0.31 -2.01
N PHE A 259 -15.34 -1.24 -2.73
CA PHE A 259 -15.34 -2.66 -2.36
C PHE A 259 -14.62 -2.90 -1.03
N THR A 260 -13.47 -2.30 -0.84
CA THR A 260 -12.71 -2.40 0.40
C THR A 260 -13.55 -1.91 1.59
N MET A 261 -14.21 -0.77 1.44
CA MET A 261 -14.98 -0.19 2.53
C MET A 261 -16.29 -0.94 2.79
N GLU A 262 -17.14 -1.12 1.76
CA GLU A 262 -18.50 -1.63 1.96
C GLU A 262 -18.59 -3.15 2.02
N VAL A 263 -17.54 -3.84 1.62
CA VAL A 263 -17.50 -5.31 1.70
C VAL A 263 -16.43 -5.76 2.70
N CYS A 264 -15.16 -5.42 2.46
CA CYS A 264 -14.08 -5.98 3.27
C CYS A 264 -14.04 -5.43 4.71
N ASN A 265 -14.12 -4.11 4.87
CA ASN A 265 -14.09 -3.49 6.21
C ASN A 265 -15.42 -3.68 6.95
N ARG A 266 -16.54 -3.64 6.23
CA ARG A 266 -17.88 -3.76 6.82
C ARG A 266 -18.17 -5.18 7.31
N TYR A 267 -17.71 -6.21 6.61
CA TYR A 267 -18.05 -7.60 6.93
C TYR A 267 -17.72 -8.01 8.38
N PRO A 268 -16.49 -7.80 8.90
CA PRO A 268 -16.21 -8.10 10.30
C PRO A 268 -17.05 -7.29 11.28
N GLU A 269 -17.36 -6.03 10.97
CA GLU A 269 -18.15 -5.16 11.85
C GLU A 269 -19.64 -5.56 11.89
N GLU A 270 -20.22 -6.03 10.78
CA GLU A 270 -21.56 -6.60 10.76
C GLU A 270 -21.63 -7.92 11.55
N LEU A 271 -20.56 -8.71 11.53
CA LEU A 271 -20.45 -9.92 12.34
C LEU A 271 -20.35 -9.60 13.84
N LYS A 272 -19.56 -8.60 14.22
CA LYS A 272 -19.41 -8.16 15.61
C LYS A 272 -20.73 -7.77 16.28
N ARG A 273 -21.73 -7.36 15.49
CA ARG A 273 -23.08 -7.00 15.97
C ARG A 273 -23.94 -8.20 16.30
N ARG A 274 -23.45 -9.43 16.05
CA ARG A 274 -24.17 -10.67 16.33
C ARG A 274 -23.67 -11.23 17.66
N PRO A 275 -24.52 -11.29 18.71
CA PRO A 275 -24.09 -11.73 20.03
C PRO A 275 -23.60 -13.18 20.09
N GLU A 276 -23.99 -13.98 19.08
CA GLU A 276 -23.53 -15.37 18.92
C GLU A 276 -22.13 -15.51 18.33
N ILE A 277 -21.54 -14.43 17.80
CA ILE A 277 -20.20 -14.44 17.17
C ILE A 277 -19.19 -13.87 18.17
N ASN A 278 -18.19 -14.65 18.51
CA ASN A 278 -17.14 -14.23 19.42
C ASN A 278 -16.09 -13.33 18.75
N ASP A 279 -15.37 -12.57 19.55
CA ASP A 279 -14.33 -11.62 19.06
C ASP A 279 -13.20 -12.34 18.31
N GLU A 280 -12.84 -13.58 18.65
CA GLU A 280 -11.80 -14.35 17.97
C GLU A 280 -12.16 -14.59 16.49
N ILE A 281 -13.44 -14.87 16.21
CA ILE A 281 -13.92 -15.04 14.83
C ILE A 281 -13.82 -13.70 14.08
N VAL A 282 -14.27 -12.61 14.70
CA VAL A 282 -14.22 -11.28 14.12
C VAL A 282 -12.77 -10.89 13.81
N ASP A 283 -11.86 -11.08 14.76
CA ASP A 283 -10.43 -10.73 14.60
C ASP A 283 -9.77 -11.54 13.49
N ASN A 284 -10.08 -12.84 13.38
CA ASN A 284 -9.60 -13.65 12.26
C ASN A 284 -10.12 -13.13 10.91
N LEU A 285 -11.37 -12.68 10.84
CA LEU A 285 -11.98 -12.21 9.61
C LEU A 285 -11.59 -10.78 9.23
N ARG A 286 -11.03 -9.98 10.15
CA ARG A 286 -10.42 -8.68 9.84
C ARG A 286 -9.23 -8.77 8.88
N HIS A 287 -8.60 -9.94 8.80
CA HIS A 287 -7.54 -10.20 7.82
C HIS A 287 -8.02 -10.29 6.36
N ILE A 288 -9.31 -10.16 6.12
CA ILE A 288 -9.91 -10.11 4.77
C ILE A 288 -9.24 -9.05 3.88
N THR A 289 -8.83 -7.94 4.45
CA THR A 289 -8.16 -6.85 3.75
C THR A 289 -6.74 -7.19 3.26
N ASN A 290 -6.18 -8.28 3.80
CA ASN A 290 -4.82 -8.75 3.46
C ASN A 290 -4.81 -9.85 2.39
N VAL A 291 -5.97 -10.21 1.83
CA VAL A 291 -6.08 -11.25 0.80
C VAL A 291 -5.66 -10.70 -0.55
N ARG A 292 -4.75 -11.41 -1.22
CA ARG A 292 -4.26 -11.04 -2.55
C ARG A 292 -4.45 -12.17 -3.57
N PRO A 293 -4.92 -11.87 -4.77
CA PRO A 293 -5.56 -10.61 -5.17
C PRO A 293 -6.89 -10.39 -4.43
N SER A 294 -7.37 -9.16 -4.35
CA SER A 294 -8.61 -8.82 -3.62
C SER A 294 -9.83 -9.61 -4.11
N LEU A 295 -9.88 -9.99 -5.39
CA LEU A 295 -10.91 -10.86 -5.95
C LEU A 295 -10.91 -12.30 -5.40
N ALA A 296 -9.83 -12.74 -4.72
CA ALA A 296 -9.79 -14.02 -4.01
C ALA A 296 -10.48 -14.00 -2.64
N THR A 297 -10.93 -12.83 -2.18
CA THR A 297 -11.61 -12.63 -0.89
C THR A 297 -12.78 -13.58 -0.65
N PRO A 298 -13.71 -13.84 -1.61
CA PRO A 298 -14.80 -14.81 -1.39
C PRO A 298 -14.30 -16.23 -1.09
N LEU A 299 -13.19 -16.61 -1.72
CA LEU A 299 -12.57 -17.92 -1.52
C LEU A 299 -11.91 -18.02 -0.15
N TRP A 300 -11.21 -16.95 0.25
CA TRP A 300 -10.58 -16.86 1.56
C TRP A 300 -11.62 -16.96 2.68
N ILE A 301 -12.71 -16.19 2.62
CA ILE A 301 -13.82 -16.25 3.60
C ILE A 301 -14.37 -17.66 3.72
N SER A 302 -14.62 -18.32 2.59
CA SER A 302 -15.08 -19.68 2.59
C SER A 302 -14.11 -20.64 3.28
N GLY A 303 -12.82 -20.49 3.03
CA GLY A 303 -11.76 -21.24 3.68
C GLY A 303 -11.74 -21.01 5.19
N GLN A 304 -11.88 -19.75 5.63
CA GLN A 304 -11.93 -19.40 7.06
C GLN A 304 -13.16 -19.97 7.76
N ILE A 305 -14.35 -19.82 7.17
CA ILE A 305 -15.59 -20.38 7.72
C ILE A 305 -15.44 -21.91 7.90
N ARG A 306 -14.91 -22.62 6.89
CA ARG A 306 -14.69 -24.07 6.99
C ARG A 306 -13.69 -24.41 8.09
N LYS A 307 -12.58 -23.69 8.18
CA LYS A 307 -11.58 -23.88 9.24
C LYS A 307 -12.18 -23.70 10.63
N LEU A 308 -12.95 -22.63 10.84
CA LEU A 308 -13.62 -22.35 12.11
C LEU A 308 -14.66 -23.43 12.45
N SER A 309 -15.36 -23.97 11.45
CA SER A 309 -16.30 -25.10 11.61
C SER A 309 -15.57 -26.37 12.01
N ASP A 310 -14.48 -26.72 11.32
CA ASP A 310 -13.67 -27.92 11.59
C ASP A 310 -13.01 -27.87 12.99
N GLU A 311 -12.65 -26.67 13.45
CA GLU A 311 -12.08 -26.42 14.78
C GLU A 311 -13.16 -26.34 15.89
N ASN A 312 -14.43 -26.53 15.58
CA ASN A 312 -15.59 -26.36 16.49
C ASN A 312 -15.66 -24.99 17.18
N LYS A 313 -15.07 -23.96 16.56
CA LYS A 313 -15.07 -22.58 17.09
C LYS A 313 -16.37 -21.82 16.82
N LEU A 314 -17.20 -22.31 15.92
CA LEU A 314 -18.47 -21.67 15.54
C LEU A 314 -19.59 -21.83 16.59
N LEU A 315 -19.41 -22.56 17.68
CA LEU A 315 -20.26 -22.68 18.89
C LEU A 315 -21.76 -22.33 18.67
N GLY A 316 -22.41 -22.94 17.64
CA GLY A 316 -23.83 -22.73 17.36
C GLY A 316 -24.13 -21.75 16.21
N VAL A 317 -23.15 -21.02 15.68
CA VAL A 317 -23.29 -20.23 14.46
C VAL A 317 -23.21 -21.15 13.25
N ARG A 318 -24.17 -21.03 12.33
CA ARG A 318 -24.18 -21.86 11.13
C ARG A 318 -23.39 -21.16 10.01
N ASP A 319 -22.56 -21.92 9.30
CA ASP A 319 -21.81 -21.45 8.11
C ASP A 319 -22.69 -20.63 7.16
N LYS A 320 -23.97 -21.02 7.04
CA LYS A 320 -24.96 -20.35 6.20
C LYS A 320 -25.27 -18.92 6.66
N GLU A 321 -25.16 -18.61 7.93
CA GLU A 321 -25.43 -17.27 8.48
C GLU A 321 -24.28 -16.34 8.17
N LEU A 322 -23.04 -16.79 8.36
CA LEU A 322 -21.83 -16.04 7.98
C LEU A 322 -21.81 -15.78 6.48
N LYS A 323 -22.12 -16.82 5.68
CA LYS A 323 -22.20 -16.67 4.23
C LYS A 323 -23.32 -15.70 3.82
N LYS A 324 -24.46 -15.73 4.47
CA LYS A 324 -25.58 -14.83 4.15
C LYS A 324 -25.18 -13.37 4.35
N ILE A 325 -24.51 -13.03 5.44
CA ILE A 325 -24.05 -11.64 5.67
C ILE A 325 -23.10 -11.20 4.55
N TRP A 326 -22.18 -12.08 4.15
CA TRP A 326 -21.29 -11.82 3.00
C TRP A 326 -22.08 -11.58 1.70
N ASP A 327 -23.03 -12.48 1.39
CA ASP A 327 -23.84 -12.41 0.18
C ASP A 327 -24.70 -11.13 0.15
N ASP A 328 -25.25 -10.74 1.30
CA ASP A 328 -26.05 -9.51 1.44
C ASP A 328 -25.18 -8.25 1.22
N LEU A 329 -23.96 -8.19 1.78
CA LEU A 329 -23.03 -7.09 1.58
C LEU A 329 -22.56 -7.00 0.12
N ALA A 330 -22.22 -8.12 -0.49
CA ALA A 330 -21.80 -8.18 -1.88
C ALA A 330 -22.94 -7.76 -2.84
N GLU A 331 -24.19 -8.08 -2.51
CA GLU A 331 -25.36 -7.63 -3.27
C GLU A 331 -25.61 -6.13 -3.09
N ASN A 332 -25.55 -5.66 -1.85
CA ASN A 332 -25.70 -4.23 -1.54
C ASN A 332 -24.63 -3.39 -2.26
N PHE A 333 -23.38 -3.87 -2.30
CA PHE A 333 -22.30 -3.22 -3.05
C PHE A 333 -22.68 -3.00 -4.51
N LEU A 334 -23.24 -4.01 -5.21
CA LEU A 334 -23.65 -3.88 -6.60
C LEU A 334 -24.82 -2.90 -6.81
N HIS A 335 -25.57 -2.59 -5.74
CA HIS A 335 -26.69 -1.66 -5.78
C HIS A 335 -26.33 -0.23 -5.37
N LEU A 336 -25.07 0.03 -5.01
CA LEU A 336 -24.59 1.38 -4.70
C LEU A 336 -24.69 2.29 -5.93
N ASP A 337 -25.10 3.53 -5.72
CA ASP A 337 -25.20 4.53 -6.79
C ASP A 337 -23.84 4.74 -7.48
N PHE A 338 -22.74 4.73 -6.71
CA PHE A 338 -21.40 4.83 -7.23
C PHE A 338 -21.06 3.68 -8.19
N VAL A 339 -21.39 2.43 -7.82
CA VAL A 339 -21.11 1.23 -8.63
C VAL A 339 -21.95 1.24 -9.90
N LYS A 340 -23.25 1.55 -9.78
CA LYS A 340 -24.18 1.69 -10.94
C LYS A 340 -23.72 2.77 -11.92
N ALA A 341 -23.18 3.87 -11.43
CA ALA A 341 -22.68 4.95 -12.29
C ALA A 341 -21.41 4.55 -13.10
N LYS A 342 -20.70 3.52 -12.65
CA LYS A 342 -19.52 2.97 -13.34
C LYS A 342 -19.86 1.79 -14.27
N ASP A 343 -21.09 1.27 -14.20
CA ASP A 343 -21.58 0.18 -15.06
C ASP A 343 -21.81 0.73 -16.47
N LYS A 344 -20.85 0.52 -17.36
CA LYS A 344 -20.87 0.96 -18.76
C LYS A 344 -21.33 -0.18 -19.67
N PHE A 345 -21.81 0.16 -20.84
CA PHE A 345 -22.26 -0.82 -21.83
C PHE A 345 -21.04 -1.59 -22.38
N GLY A 346 -20.91 -2.85 -22.00
CA GLY A 346 -19.80 -3.74 -22.40
C GLY A 346 -19.33 -4.64 -21.26
N ILE A 347 -18.38 -5.52 -21.50
CA ILE A 347 -17.74 -6.35 -20.45
C ILE A 347 -16.71 -5.49 -19.72
N ASP A 348 -17.13 -4.84 -18.65
CA ASP A 348 -16.28 -3.99 -17.82
C ASP A 348 -15.92 -4.63 -16.47
N ILE A 349 -15.33 -3.84 -15.57
CA ILE A 349 -14.93 -4.29 -14.24
C ILE A 349 -16.15 -4.64 -13.37
N VAL A 350 -17.27 -3.96 -13.55
CA VAL A 350 -18.51 -4.22 -12.82
C VAL A 350 -19.05 -5.59 -13.21
N ASP A 351 -19.08 -5.91 -14.51
CA ASP A 351 -19.47 -7.23 -15.01
C ASP A 351 -18.60 -8.35 -14.46
N LYS A 352 -17.28 -8.13 -14.40
CA LYS A 352 -16.34 -9.11 -13.83
C LYS A 352 -16.61 -9.32 -12.34
N MET A 353 -16.88 -8.26 -11.59
CA MET A 353 -17.25 -8.34 -10.18
C MET A 353 -18.62 -8.97 -9.98
N GLN A 354 -19.62 -8.61 -10.78
CA GLN A 354 -20.94 -9.25 -10.75
C GLN A 354 -20.81 -10.75 -11.02
N ALA A 355 -20.00 -11.14 -11.99
CA ALA A 355 -19.73 -12.55 -12.29
C ALA A 355 -19.05 -13.25 -11.08
N ALA A 356 -18.05 -12.63 -10.46
CA ALA A 356 -17.39 -13.18 -9.28
C ALA A 356 -18.35 -13.33 -8.09
N ILE A 357 -19.17 -12.32 -7.83
CA ILE A 357 -20.17 -12.33 -6.75
C ILE A 357 -21.28 -13.35 -7.05
N LYS A 358 -21.83 -13.40 -8.27
CA LYS A 358 -22.82 -14.40 -8.67
C LYS A 358 -22.27 -15.82 -8.55
N ILE A 359 -21.04 -16.03 -8.95
CA ILE A 359 -20.36 -17.31 -8.80
C ILE A 359 -20.20 -17.68 -7.33
N SER A 360 -19.87 -16.72 -6.46
CA SER A 360 -19.78 -16.97 -5.01
C SER A 360 -21.11 -17.38 -4.38
N LYS A 361 -22.24 -16.92 -4.95
CA LYS A 361 -23.61 -17.24 -4.47
C LYS A 361 -24.11 -18.60 -4.94
N VAL A 362 -23.85 -18.99 -6.18
CA VAL A 362 -24.56 -20.10 -6.87
C VAL A 362 -23.70 -21.36 -6.97
N VAL A 363 -22.38 -21.23 -6.98
CA VAL A 363 -21.50 -22.33 -7.35
C VAL A 363 -20.71 -22.83 -6.17
N SER A 364 -20.58 -24.16 -6.07
CA SER A 364 -19.57 -24.75 -5.20
C SER A 364 -18.23 -24.10 -5.53
N PHE A 365 -17.46 -23.77 -4.53
CA PHE A 365 -16.20 -23.05 -4.60
C PHE A 365 -15.19 -23.60 -5.65
N ASN A 366 -15.37 -24.83 -6.14
CA ASN A 366 -14.54 -25.45 -7.21
C ASN A 366 -14.59 -24.72 -8.56
N THR A 367 -15.61 -23.91 -8.84
CA THR A 367 -15.72 -23.17 -10.10
C THR A 367 -15.11 -21.76 -9.95
N ILE A 368 -15.12 -21.20 -8.73
CA ILE A 368 -14.41 -19.98 -8.39
C ILE A 368 -12.90 -20.19 -8.55
N ASP A 369 -12.36 -21.36 -8.20
CA ASP A 369 -10.95 -21.70 -8.36
C ASP A 369 -10.49 -21.52 -9.81
N LYS A 370 -11.30 -21.94 -10.78
CA LYS A 370 -10.96 -21.76 -12.20
C LYS A 370 -10.99 -20.30 -12.66
N LEU A 371 -11.91 -19.52 -12.09
CA LEU A 371 -12.02 -18.10 -12.39
C LEU A 371 -10.86 -17.32 -11.74
N ILE A 372 -10.58 -17.57 -10.47
CA ILE A 372 -9.47 -16.94 -9.75
C ILE A 372 -8.14 -17.34 -10.38
N TYR A 373 -7.93 -18.61 -10.71
CA TYR A 373 -6.75 -19.08 -11.42
C TYR A 373 -6.57 -18.37 -12.78
N ARG A 374 -7.68 -18.16 -13.51
CA ARG A 374 -7.66 -17.40 -14.76
C ARG A 374 -7.41 -15.90 -14.54
N LEU A 375 -7.93 -15.34 -13.46
CA LEU A 375 -7.72 -13.92 -13.09
C LEU A 375 -6.29 -13.70 -12.58
N GLN A 376 -5.73 -14.61 -11.79
CA GLN A 376 -4.34 -14.58 -11.34
C GLN A 376 -3.34 -14.72 -12.48
N ASN A 377 -3.65 -15.59 -13.48
CA ASN A 377 -2.76 -15.82 -14.62
C ASN A 377 -2.98 -14.86 -15.79
N ARG A 378 -4.02 -14.00 -15.75
CA ARG A 378 -4.34 -13.07 -16.84
C ARG A 378 -4.20 -11.60 -16.45
N GLY A 379 -3.67 -11.30 -15.26
CA GLY A 379 -3.68 -9.94 -14.73
C GLY A 379 -5.10 -9.37 -14.60
N VAL A 380 -5.35 -8.48 -13.65
CA VAL A 380 -6.66 -7.83 -13.47
C VAL A 380 -7.03 -6.97 -14.69
N SER A 381 -6.06 -6.63 -15.53
CA SER A 381 -6.18 -5.80 -16.73
C SER A 381 -6.52 -6.56 -18.03
N GLY A 382 -7.04 -7.78 -17.94
CA GLY A 382 -7.61 -8.48 -19.13
C GLY A 382 -6.64 -8.96 -20.20
N GLY A 383 -5.33 -8.91 -19.94
CA GLY A 383 -4.25 -9.47 -20.77
C GLY A 383 -3.31 -10.36 -19.95
N ASP A 384 -2.56 -11.23 -20.61
CA ASP A 384 -1.52 -12.07 -19.99
C ASP A 384 -0.26 -11.25 -19.61
N HIS A 385 -0.41 -9.93 -19.35
CA HIS A 385 0.70 -9.02 -19.12
C HIS A 385 1.13 -9.03 -17.63
N SER A 386 2.39 -9.30 -17.39
CA SER A 386 3.01 -9.04 -16.09
C SER A 386 3.22 -7.53 -15.91
N PHE A 387 3.37 -7.05 -14.67
CA PHE A 387 3.71 -5.64 -14.42
C PHE A 387 5.02 -5.23 -15.12
N ALA A 388 5.93 -6.16 -15.35
CA ALA A 388 7.14 -5.94 -16.13
C ALA A 388 6.87 -5.52 -17.59
N GLU A 389 5.78 -6.00 -18.20
CA GLU A 389 5.42 -5.60 -19.57
C GLU A 389 4.94 -4.15 -19.66
N PHE A 390 4.33 -3.63 -18.59
CA PHE A 390 4.01 -2.21 -18.51
C PHE A 390 5.27 -1.35 -18.38
N ALA A 391 6.31 -1.85 -17.71
CA ALA A 391 7.59 -1.16 -17.61
C ALA A 391 8.23 -0.90 -18.99
N LEU A 392 8.02 -1.78 -19.96
CA LEU A 392 8.48 -1.59 -21.34
C LEU A 392 7.80 -0.43 -22.07
N GLN A 393 6.69 0.08 -21.54
CA GLN A 393 5.93 1.21 -22.11
C GLN A 393 6.26 2.54 -21.44
N GLU A 394 7.06 2.50 -20.35
CA GLU A 394 7.44 3.71 -19.62
C GLU A 394 8.26 4.66 -20.51
N PRO A 395 7.90 5.94 -20.55
CA PRO A 395 8.72 6.92 -21.26
C PRO A 395 10.16 6.92 -20.79
N ALA A 396 10.38 6.74 -19.47
CA ALA A 396 11.73 6.71 -18.89
C ALA A 396 12.55 5.48 -19.33
N PHE A 397 11.89 4.37 -19.67
CA PHE A 397 12.50 3.20 -20.27
C PHE A 397 12.82 3.47 -21.76
N LEU A 398 11.84 3.96 -22.52
CA LEU A 398 11.92 4.15 -23.97
C LEU A 398 12.94 5.23 -24.37
N ASP A 399 13.11 6.28 -23.56
CA ASP A 399 14.08 7.35 -23.81
C ASP A 399 15.45 7.10 -23.15
N ASN A 400 15.64 5.94 -22.50
CA ASN A 400 16.85 5.54 -21.79
C ASN A 400 17.26 6.49 -20.66
N THR A 401 16.31 7.25 -20.09
CA THR A 401 16.58 8.10 -18.92
C THR A 401 16.63 7.31 -17.62
N ALA A 402 15.99 6.14 -17.57
CA ALA A 402 16.05 5.21 -16.45
C ALA A 402 16.59 3.84 -16.88
N ARG A 403 17.46 3.28 -16.04
CA ARG A 403 17.90 1.86 -16.10
C ARG A 403 16.99 0.96 -15.28
N TYR A 404 16.38 1.51 -14.23
CA TYR A 404 15.61 0.78 -13.25
C TYR A 404 14.21 1.34 -13.19
N ILE A 405 13.24 0.49 -13.53
CA ILE A 405 11.81 0.82 -13.42
C ILE A 405 11.27 0.09 -12.20
N ILE A 406 10.63 0.82 -11.29
CA ILE A 406 10.22 0.29 -10.00
C ILE A 406 8.73 0.53 -9.79
N TYR A 407 7.98 -0.56 -9.47
CA TYR A 407 6.59 -0.50 -9.04
C TYR A 407 6.40 -1.14 -7.67
N GLY A 408 5.27 -0.87 -7.02
CA GLY A 408 4.73 -1.51 -5.83
C GLY A 408 3.42 -2.23 -6.15
N HIS A 409 2.37 -1.93 -5.38
CA HIS A 409 0.96 -2.28 -5.58
C HIS A 409 0.63 -3.78 -5.52
N THR A 410 1.42 -4.64 -6.14
CA THR A 410 1.12 -6.08 -6.19
C THR A 410 1.49 -6.83 -4.92
N HIS A 411 2.28 -6.24 -4.04
CA HIS A 411 2.87 -6.81 -2.83
C HIS A 411 3.89 -7.95 -3.08
N HIS A 412 4.14 -8.32 -4.33
CA HIS A 412 5.09 -9.38 -4.68
C HIS A 412 6.42 -8.76 -5.11
N HIS A 413 7.48 -9.07 -4.35
CA HIS A 413 8.83 -8.63 -4.72
C HIS A 413 9.30 -9.36 -5.98
N GLU A 414 9.71 -8.60 -7.01
CA GLU A 414 10.19 -9.14 -8.27
C GLU A 414 11.44 -8.39 -8.75
N THR A 415 12.29 -9.10 -9.49
CA THR A 415 13.45 -8.55 -10.21
C THR A 415 13.50 -9.21 -11.56
N ILE A 416 13.20 -8.45 -12.63
CA ILE A 416 13.06 -8.98 -13.98
C ILE A 416 13.95 -8.18 -14.94
N PRO A 417 14.92 -8.79 -15.62
CA PRO A 417 15.67 -8.13 -16.70
C PRO A 417 14.71 -7.74 -17.82
N LEU A 418 14.76 -6.49 -18.27
CA LEU A 418 13.95 -5.98 -19.38
C LEU A 418 14.73 -5.98 -20.68
N ASP A 419 15.93 -5.40 -20.66
CA ASP A 419 16.78 -5.29 -21.84
C ASP A 419 18.25 -5.16 -21.46
N PHE A 420 19.11 -5.23 -22.44
CA PHE A 420 20.54 -4.97 -22.34
C PHE A 420 20.96 -4.02 -23.46
N ASP A 421 21.44 -2.84 -23.07
CA ASP A 421 22.01 -1.86 -23.98
C ASP A 421 23.54 -1.89 -23.86
N ASP A 422 24.25 -2.03 -24.99
CA ASP A 422 25.72 -2.03 -25.07
C ASP A 422 26.37 -0.72 -24.55
N ILE A 423 25.59 0.38 -24.47
CA ILE A 423 26.05 1.68 -24.02
C ILE A 423 25.66 1.92 -22.55
N GLY A 424 24.50 1.48 -22.14
CA GLY A 424 23.89 1.76 -20.83
C GLY A 424 23.93 0.61 -19.82
N GLY A 425 24.15 -0.63 -20.27
CA GLY A 425 24.09 -1.84 -19.45
C GLY A 425 22.69 -2.38 -19.24
N ASN A 426 22.48 -3.19 -18.22
CA ASN A 426 21.21 -3.88 -17.98
C ASN A 426 20.10 -2.90 -17.58
N GLN A 427 18.94 -3.03 -18.23
CA GLN A 427 17.68 -2.40 -17.80
C GLN A 427 16.86 -3.45 -17.06
N ILE A 428 16.36 -3.07 -15.89
CA ILE A 428 15.73 -4.00 -14.93
C ILE A 428 14.43 -3.42 -14.40
N PHE A 429 13.40 -4.26 -14.38
CA PHE A 429 12.18 -4.00 -13.64
C PHE A 429 12.29 -4.56 -12.22
N PHE A 430 11.82 -3.78 -11.26
CA PHE A 430 11.64 -4.20 -9.88
C PHE A 430 10.19 -4.00 -9.45
N ASN A 431 9.67 -4.96 -8.69
CA ASN A 431 8.57 -4.68 -7.79
C ASN A 431 9.13 -4.62 -6.36
N SER A 432 8.87 -3.53 -5.65
CA SER A 432 9.40 -3.30 -4.31
C SER A 432 8.82 -4.24 -3.24
N GLY A 433 7.75 -4.99 -3.59
CA GLY A 433 7.08 -5.88 -2.65
C GLY A 433 6.26 -5.12 -1.60
N THR A 434 6.27 -5.56 -0.36
CA THR A 434 5.45 -4.98 0.72
C THR A 434 6.14 -5.09 2.07
N TRP A 435 5.65 -4.29 3.04
CA TRP A 435 5.96 -4.38 4.47
C TRP A 435 4.73 -4.83 5.26
N HIS A 436 3.87 -5.60 4.65
CA HIS A 436 2.63 -6.02 5.26
C HIS A 436 2.48 -7.54 5.27
N THR A 437 1.59 -8.05 6.12
CA THR A 437 1.17 -9.45 6.04
C THR A 437 0.15 -9.56 4.92
N TYR A 438 0.35 -10.49 4.00
CA TYR A 438 -0.67 -10.85 3.03
C TYR A 438 -0.92 -12.36 3.02
N PHE A 439 -2.10 -12.75 2.54
CA PHE A 439 -2.50 -14.14 2.43
C PHE A 439 -2.50 -14.55 0.97
N ASP A 440 -1.66 -15.51 0.66
CA ASP A 440 -1.58 -16.11 -0.67
C ASP A 440 -2.15 -17.53 -0.67
N LEU A 441 -2.77 -17.94 -1.77
CA LEU A 441 -3.33 -19.28 -1.92
C LEU A 441 -2.20 -20.32 -1.96
N ALA A 442 -2.30 -21.36 -1.12
CA ALA A 442 -1.33 -22.44 -1.07
C ALA A 442 -1.24 -23.17 -2.42
N ARG A 443 -0.02 -23.24 -2.99
CA ARG A 443 0.23 -23.86 -4.31
C ARG A 443 0.18 -25.38 -4.31
N LYS A 444 0.37 -26.04 -3.14
CA LYS A 444 0.45 -27.51 -3.04
C LYS A 444 -0.85 -28.18 -3.47
N ASP A 445 -1.96 -27.70 -2.99
CA ASP A 445 -3.31 -28.13 -3.38
C ASP A 445 -4.29 -26.94 -3.31
N PRO A 446 -4.46 -26.21 -4.42
CA PRO A 446 -5.39 -25.08 -4.46
C PRO A 446 -6.85 -25.43 -4.13
N LYS A 447 -7.24 -26.73 -4.30
CA LYS A 447 -8.59 -27.20 -4.00
C LYS A 447 -8.88 -27.23 -2.50
N GLU A 448 -7.86 -27.34 -1.66
CA GLU A 448 -8.00 -27.24 -0.21
C GLU A 448 -8.31 -25.83 0.29
N LYS A 449 -8.16 -24.78 -0.57
CA LYS A 449 -8.44 -23.37 -0.26
C LYS A 449 -7.72 -22.89 1.00
N LYS A 450 -6.51 -23.37 1.18
CA LYS A 450 -5.64 -22.93 2.28
C LYS A 450 -4.92 -21.67 1.84
N PHE A 451 -5.02 -20.63 2.64
CA PHE A 451 -4.25 -19.42 2.49
C PHE A 451 -3.10 -19.40 3.49
N VAL A 452 -1.94 -19.08 2.99
CA VAL A 452 -0.71 -19.03 3.80
C VAL A 452 -0.41 -17.56 4.08
N PRO A 453 -0.34 -17.15 5.37
CA PRO A 453 0.12 -15.82 5.71
C PRO A 453 1.60 -15.69 5.38
N TYR A 454 1.96 -14.60 4.71
CA TYR A 454 3.33 -14.25 4.41
C TYR A 454 3.62 -12.83 4.91
N LYS A 455 4.62 -12.70 5.78
CA LYS A 455 5.09 -11.41 6.27
C LYS A 455 6.42 -11.12 5.61
N ALA A 456 6.45 -10.09 4.79
CA ALA A 456 7.66 -9.65 4.12
C ALA A 456 8.06 -8.25 4.57
N LEU A 457 9.35 -7.99 4.54
CA LEU A 457 9.96 -6.67 4.60
C LEU A 457 10.88 -6.61 3.41
N THR A 458 10.61 -5.73 2.47
CA THR A 458 11.39 -5.63 1.24
C THR A 458 11.77 -4.17 0.98
N TYR A 459 12.97 -3.95 0.51
CA TYR A 459 13.39 -2.67 -0.03
C TYR A 459 14.47 -2.86 -1.10
N ILE A 460 14.66 -1.84 -1.90
CA ILE A 460 15.67 -1.81 -2.95
C ILE A 460 16.56 -0.60 -2.68
N THR A 461 17.86 -0.81 -2.73
CA THR A 461 18.88 0.23 -2.56
C THR A 461 19.58 0.47 -3.88
N PHE A 462 19.79 1.73 -4.24
CA PHE A 462 20.51 2.15 -5.42
C PHE A 462 21.73 3.00 -5.02
N TYR A 463 22.80 2.81 -5.76
CA TYR A 463 24.08 3.45 -5.54
C TYR A 463 24.51 4.21 -6.80
N THR A 464 25.23 5.32 -6.61
CA THR A 464 25.94 6.00 -7.71
C THR A 464 27.26 5.28 -7.99
N ASP A 465 27.89 5.63 -9.12
CA ASP A 465 29.23 5.10 -9.49
C ASP A 465 30.31 5.43 -8.45
N ASN A 466 30.03 6.35 -7.53
CA ASN A 466 30.92 6.78 -6.46
C ASN A 466 30.66 6.10 -5.11
N GLU A 467 29.74 5.15 -5.07
CA GLU A 467 29.32 4.43 -3.88
C GLU A 467 29.52 2.92 -4.09
N HIS A 468 29.71 2.17 -3.01
CA HIS A 468 29.64 0.72 -2.91
C HIS A 468 30.44 -0.09 -3.96
N ASP A 469 31.72 0.24 -4.20
CA ASP A 469 32.62 -0.56 -5.06
C ASP A 469 31.98 -1.01 -6.40
N GLU A 470 31.41 -0.06 -7.16
CA GLU A 470 30.79 -0.28 -8.48
C GLU A 470 29.48 -1.09 -8.49
N ARG A 471 28.88 -1.36 -7.35
CA ARG A 471 27.52 -1.92 -7.28
C ARG A 471 26.51 -0.80 -7.54
N HIS A 472 25.55 -1.09 -8.38
CA HIS A 472 24.52 -0.09 -8.73
C HIS A 472 23.23 -0.27 -7.94
N PHE A 473 22.92 -1.48 -7.50
CA PHE A 473 21.76 -1.76 -6.68
C PHE A 473 21.92 -3.01 -5.80
N GLU A 474 21.13 -3.09 -4.75
CA GLU A 474 20.92 -4.29 -3.94
C GLU A 474 19.43 -4.41 -3.61
N THR A 475 18.94 -5.64 -3.54
CA THR A 475 17.59 -5.95 -3.06
C THR A 475 17.68 -6.65 -1.72
N TRP A 476 16.86 -6.23 -0.79
CA TRP A 476 16.74 -6.90 0.49
C TRP A 476 15.31 -7.41 0.69
N SER A 477 15.19 -8.69 1.01
CA SER A 477 13.92 -9.32 1.36
C SER A 477 14.12 -10.13 2.63
N GLY A 478 13.35 -9.81 3.66
CA GLY A 478 13.35 -10.50 4.95
C GLY A 478 11.97 -11.00 5.29
N ALA A 479 11.90 -12.21 5.88
CA ALA A 479 10.67 -12.68 6.51
C ALA A 479 10.66 -12.19 7.96
N TYR A 480 9.53 -11.61 8.38
CA TYR A 480 9.29 -11.22 9.76
C TYR A 480 8.30 -12.23 10.38
N ALA A 481 8.75 -13.01 11.34
CA ALA A 481 7.94 -14.02 12.02
C ALA A 481 7.37 -13.49 13.34
#